data_f69fa0ab3c2f5ab165c2270a3ec74e6d
#
_entry.id   f69fa0ab3c2f5ab165c2270a3ec74e6d
#
_cell.length_a   1.000
_cell.length_b   1.000
_cell.length_c   1.000
_cell.angle_alpha   90.00
_cell.angle_beta   90.00
_cell.angle_gamma   90.00
#
_symmetry.space_group_name_H-M   'P 1'
#
loop_
_entity.id
_entity.type
_entity.pdbx_description
1 polymer ?
#
loop_
_entity_poly.entity_id
_entity_poly.type
_entity_poly.pdbx_seq_one_letter_code
_entity_poly.pdbx_strand_id
1 'polypeptide(L)'
;MTLATAVLYGSARRARQGIKAARFVVKQLSNRGHRVDLVDSDRCHLPMLDLMYKEYEPGQAPAAMEQVASILRNADGFIVVAGEYNHSVPAALKNLLDHFQSEYHYKPSAIVTYSAGPFGGVRNLVNMRGILAELGTPAIPSAFPVMKVQSAFDDEGNALDTNYEKFVVRFLDEYEWYARALKIAREGERVDDELPVQQALCRES
;
A
#
# COMPACT_ATOMS: atom_id res chain seq x y z
N MET A 1 -4.15 -9.77 -18.63
CA MET A 1 -2.81 -9.26 -18.20
C MET A 1 -2.64 -9.55 -16.73
N THR A 2 -1.62 -10.30 -16.34
CA THR A 2 -1.24 -10.53 -14.94
C THR A 2 -0.56 -9.27 -14.40
N LEU A 3 -0.97 -8.82 -13.22
CA LEU A 3 -0.37 -7.69 -12.51
C LEU A 3 0.53 -8.20 -11.37
N ALA A 4 1.54 -7.42 -11.04
CA ALA A 4 2.30 -7.55 -9.80
C ALA A 4 1.79 -6.51 -8.79
N THR A 5 1.33 -6.94 -7.63
CA THR A 5 0.77 -6.06 -6.61
C THR A 5 1.51 -6.22 -5.30
N ALA A 6 1.97 -5.12 -4.70
CA ALA A 6 2.46 -5.14 -3.34
C ALA A 6 1.33 -4.75 -2.37
N VAL A 7 1.05 -5.62 -1.40
CA VAL A 7 0.11 -5.36 -0.30
C VAL A 7 0.92 -4.86 0.89
N LEU A 8 0.77 -3.59 1.24
CA LEU A 8 1.51 -2.92 2.30
C LEU A 8 0.70 -2.96 3.59
N TYR A 9 1.12 -3.76 4.57
CA TYR A 9 0.41 -3.91 5.84
C TYR A 9 1.10 -3.17 6.98
N GLY A 10 0.34 -2.33 7.68
CA GLY A 10 0.87 -1.28 8.53
C GLY A 10 0.73 -1.44 10.04
N SER A 11 0.67 -2.64 10.62
CA SER A 11 0.58 -2.77 12.08
C SER A 11 1.67 -3.65 12.68
N ALA A 12 2.39 -3.12 13.66
CA ALA A 12 3.42 -3.82 14.45
C ALA A 12 2.94 -4.24 15.86
N ARG A 13 1.62 -4.24 16.15
CA ARG A 13 1.09 -4.67 17.45
C ARG A 13 1.20 -6.18 17.63
N ARG A 14 1.50 -6.67 18.84
CA ARG A 14 1.61 -8.11 19.13
C ARG A 14 0.36 -8.91 18.73
N ALA A 15 -0.85 -8.42 19.07
CA ALA A 15 -2.13 -9.06 18.77
C ALA A 15 -2.83 -8.37 17.59
N ARG A 16 -2.10 -8.13 16.50
CA ARG A 16 -2.59 -7.40 15.32
C ARG A 16 -3.61 -8.19 14.51
N GLN A 17 -4.86 -7.80 14.57
CA GLN A 17 -5.95 -8.46 13.85
C GLN A 17 -6.03 -8.07 12.37
N GLY A 18 -5.51 -6.88 12.00
CA GLY A 18 -5.53 -6.41 10.62
C GLY A 18 -4.75 -7.26 9.62
N ILE A 19 -3.86 -8.14 10.09
CA ILE A 19 -3.16 -9.11 9.23
C ILE A 19 -4.13 -10.05 8.51
N LYS A 20 -5.28 -10.35 9.12
CA LYS A 20 -6.35 -11.16 8.52
C LYS A 20 -6.93 -10.47 7.27
N ALA A 21 -7.18 -9.15 7.37
CA ALA A 21 -7.63 -8.36 6.22
C ALA A 21 -6.56 -8.31 5.11
N ALA A 22 -5.28 -8.18 5.46
CA ALA A 22 -4.18 -8.23 4.48
C ALA A 22 -4.12 -9.60 3.78
N ARG A 23 -4.22 -10.70 4.53
CA ARG A 23 -4.28 -12.07 3.97
C ARG A 23 -5.48 -12.27 3.07
N PHE A 24 -6.66 -11.75 3.45
CA PHE A 24 -7.85 -11.78 2.61
C PHE A 24 -7.59 -11.11 1.26
N VAL A 25 -7.04 -9.90 1.26
CA VAL A 25 -6.72 -9.17 0.02
C VAL A 25 -5.70 -9.92 -0.83
N VAL A 26 -4.62 -10.43 -0.23
CA VAL A 26 -3.61 -11.26 -0.93
C VAL A 26 -4.28 -12.45 -1.60
N LYS A 27 -5.14 -13.17 -0.88
CA LYS A 27 -5.85 -14.34 -1.40
C LYS A 27 -6.78 -13.98 -2.56
N GLN A 28 -7.54 -12.89 -2.44
CA GLN A 28 -8.45 -12.45 -3.50
C GLN A 28 -7.70 -12.06 -4.78
N LEU A 29 -6.58 -11.36 -4.68
CA LEU A 29 -5.72 -11.03 -5.83
C LEU A 29 -5.07 -12.27 -6.45
N SER A 30 -4.57 -13.19 -5.61
CA SER A 30 -3.96 -14.44 -6.08
C SER A 30 -4.98 -15.32 -6.81
N ASN A 31 -6.22 -15.40 -6.32
CA ASN A 31 -7.32 -16.13 -6.98
C ASN A 31 -7.68 -15.53 -8.35
N ARG A 32 -7.40 -14.23 -8.57
CA ARG A 32 -7.54 -13.54 -9.87
C ARG A 32 -6.33 -13.73 -10.79
N GLY A 33 -5.32 -14.51 -10.39
CA GLY A 33 -4.13 -14.82 -11.17
C GLY A 33 -3.05 -13.74 -11.16
N HIS A 34 -3.04 -12.87 -10.15
CA HIS A 34 -2.01 -11.85 -9.96
C HIS A 34 -0.83 -12.37 -9.12
N ARG A 35 0.36 -11.80 -9.34
CA ARG A 35 1.49 -11.96 -8.43
C ARG A 35 1.35 -10.98 -7.27
N VAL A 36 1.42 -11.47 -6.04
CA VAL A 36 1.18 -10.65 -4.86
C VAL A 36 2.30 -10.82 -3.85
N ASP A 37 2.90 -9.70 -3.46
CA ASP A 37 3.91 -9.63 -2.41
C ASP A 37 3.31 -8.92 -1.19
N LEU A 38 3.33 -9.57 -0.01
CA LEU A 38 2.92 -8.96 1.25
C LEU A 38 4.12 -8.33 1.94
N VAL A 39 4.14 -7.01 2.01
CA VAL A 39 5.11 -6.23 2.78
C VAL A 39 4.51 -5.90 4.13
N ASP A 40 4.98 -6.62 5.14
CA ASP A 40 4.50 -6.51 6.53
C ASP A 40 5.47 -5.64 7.34
N SER A 41 5.03 -4.45 7.77
CA SER A 41 5.87 -3.48 8.48
C SER A 41 6.55 -4.01 9.76
N ASP A 42 5.97 -5.04 10.39
CA ASP A 42 6.57 -5.70 11.56
C ASP A 42 7.69 -6.67 11.16
N ARG A 43 7.58 -7.29 9.98
CA ARG A 43 8.54 -8.30 9.50
C ARG A 43 9.67 -7.74 8.65
N CYS A 44 9.49 -6.55 8.09
CA CYS A 44 10.54 -5.89 7.30
C CYS A 44 11.71 -5.42 8.15
N HIS A 45 11.54 -5.28 9.47
CA HIS A 45 12.57 -4.82 10.40
C HIS A 45 13.30 -3.55 9.95
N LEU A 46 12.59 -2.63 9.27
CA LEU A 46 13.15 -1.32 8.94
C LEU A 46 13.38 -0.52 10.23
N PRO A 47 14.52 0.19 10.36
CA PRO A 47 14.74 1.08 11.49
C PRO A 47 13.69 2.20 11.52
N MET A 48 13.65 2.99 12.59
CA MET A 48 12.99 4.30 12.50
C MET A 48 13.76 5.12 11.46
N LEU A 49 13.00 5.81 10.61
CA LEU A 49 13.57 6.57 9.50
C LEU A 49 14.63 7.58 10.01
N ASP A 50 15.84 7.39 9.55
CA ASP A 50 16.95 8.32 9.65
C ASP A 50 17.53 8.64 8.27
N LEU A 51 17.59 7.64 7.38
CA LEU A 51 17.97 7.78 5.99
C LEU A 51 16.92 7.11 5.09
N MET A 52 16.50 7.81 4.04
CA MET A 52 15.66 7.24 2.98
C MET A 52 16.47 6.31 2.07
N TYR A 53 15.80 5.39 1.39
CA TYR A 53 16.46 4.47 0.45
C TYR A 53 17.29 5.19 -0.62
N LYS A 54 16.82 6.32 -1.14
CA LYS A 54 17.52 7.14 -2.15
C LYS A 54 18.79 7.83 -1.66
N GLU A 55 19.05 7.84 -0.34
CA GLU A 55 20.20 8.48 0.27
C GLU A 55 21.40 7.51 0.43
N TYR A 56 21.17 6.23 0.13
CA TYR A 56 22.23 5.21 0.06
C TYR A 56 22.81 5.13 -1.35
N GLU A 57 24.11 4.84 -1.43
CA GLU A 57 24.71 4.44 -2.71
C GLU A 57 24.05 3.14 -3.22
N PRO A 58 23.92 2.94 -4.53
CA PRO A 58 23.28 1.77 -5.11
C PRO A 58 23.81 0.45 -4.52
N GLY A 59 22.92 -0.36 -3.96
CA GLY A 59 23.24 -1.65 -3.35
C GLY A 59 23.90 -1.57 -1.97
N GLN A 60 23.97 -0.41 -1.35
CA GLN A 60 24.57 -0.22 -0.02
C GLN A 60 23.51 -0.04 1.08
N ALA A 61 22.24 0.00 0.74
CA ALA A 61 21.18 0.04 1.75
C ALA A 61 21.10 -1.29 2.55
N PRO A 62 20.59 -1.28 3.77
CA PRO A 62 20.36 -2.51 4.53
C PRO A 62 19.56 -3.54 3.71
N ALA A 63 19.92 -4.83 3.83
CA ALA A 63 19.33 -5.90 3.02
C ALA A 63 17.79 -5.94 3.07
N ALA A 64 17.21 -5.65 4.24
CA ALA A 64 15.75 -5.55 4.40
C ALA A 64 15.16 -4.40 3.55
N MET A 65 15.85 -3.27 3.47
CA MET A 65 15.44 -2.11 2.68
C MET A 65 15.58 -2.39 1.18
N GLU A 66 16.67 -3.03 0.75
CA GLU A 66 16.87 -3.49 -0.65
C GLU A 66 15.76 -4.45 -1.09
N GLN A 67 15.38 -5.39 -0.21
CA GLN A 67 14.30 -6.34 -0.49
C GLN A 67 12.95 -5.62 -0.70
N VAL A 68 12.61 -4.69 0.19
CA VAL A 68 11.36 -3.91 0.07
C VAL A 68 11.39 -3.05 -1.18
N ALA A 69 12.49 -2.32 -1.43
CA ALA A 69 12.66 -1.51 -2.64
C ALA A 69 12.47 -2.33 -3.92
N SER A 70 13.03 -3.55 -3.96
CA SER A 70 12.85 -4.46 -5.10
C SER A 70 11.38 -4.85 -5.30
N ILE A 71 10.64 -5.15 -4.23
CA ILE A 71 9.20 -5.46 -4.31
C ILE A 71 8.44 -4.24 -4.85
N LEU A 72 8.69 -3.06 -4.29
CA LEU A 72 7.99 -1.83 -4.69
C LEU A 72 8.28 -1.46 -6.16
N ARG A 73 9.53 -1.55 -6.60
CA ARG A 73 9.91 -1.28 -8.02
C ARG A 73 9.21 -2.23 -8.99
N ASN A 74 9.12 -3.50 -8.65
CA ASN A 74 8.53 -4.52 -9.50
C ASN A 74 6.99 -4.58 -9.45
N ALA A 75 6.36 -3.83 -8.55
CA ALA A 75 4.90 -3.77 -8.46
C ALA A 75 4.30 -2.89 -9.56
N ASP A 76 3.14 -3.27 -10.05
CA ASP A 76 2.31 -2.48 -10.97
C ASP A 76 1.35 -1.54 -10.22
N GLY A 77 1.17 -1.76 -8.93
CA GLY A 77 0.36 -0.95 -8.03
C GLY A 77 0.38 -1.50 -6.61
N PHE A 78 -0.27 -0.79 -5.70
CA PHE A 78 -0.22 -1.05 -4.27
C PHE A 78 -1.61 -1.19 -3.67
N ILE A 79 -1.77 -2.07 -2.68
CA ILE A 79 -2.93 -2.07 -1.78
C ILE A 79 -2.44 -1.85 -0.36
N VAL A 80 -2.81 -0.70 0.21
CA VAL A 80 -2.38 -0.31 1.56
C VAL A 80 -3.43 -0.74 2.58
N VAL A 81 -3.07 -1.62 3.49
CA VAL A 81 -3.94 -2.14 4.56
C VAL A 81 -3.60 -1.44 5.87
N ALA A 82 -4.40 -0.45 6.22
CA ALA A 82 -4.14 0.50 7.30
C ALA A 82 -5.20 0.42 8.42
N GLY A 83 -4.76 0.19 9.65
CA GLY A 83 -5.59 0.43 10.83
C GLY A 83 -5.78 1.93 11.10
N GLU A 84 -6.77 2.26 11.90
CA GLU A 84 -6.96 3.62 12.41
C GLU A 84 -6.37 3.74 13.82
N TYR A 85 -5.33 4.55 13.97
CA TYR A 85 -4.72 4.88 15.27
C TYR A 85 -4.93 6.37 15.54
N ASN A 86 -5.81 6.68 16.50
CA ASN A 86 -6.14 8.07 16.85
C ASN A 86 -6.51 8.92 15.62
N HIS A 87 -7.42 8.39 14.79
CA HIS A 87 -7.91 9.00 13.54
C HIS A 87 -6.85 9.14 12.43
N SER A 88 -5.70 8.50 12.55
CA SER A 88 -4.60 8.62 11.59
C SER A 88 -3.94 7.29 11.25
N VAL A 89 -2.87 7.37 10.49
CA VAL A 89 -2.07 6.25 9.99
C VAL A 89 -1.24 5.64 11.12
N PRO A 90 -1.14 4.31 11.23
CA PRO A 90 -0.23 3.66 12.17
C PRO A 90 1.22 4.08 11.93
N ALA A 91 1.96 4.37 13.01
CA ALA A 91 3.36 4.82 12.93
C ALA A 91 4.25 3.84 12.14
N ALA A 92 4.06 2.52 12.31
CA ALA A 92 4.82 1.52 11.58
C ALA A 92 4.55 1.55 10.07
N LEU A 93 3.31 1.84 9.64
CA LEU A 93 2.99 2.04 8.22
C LEU A 93 3.64 3.32 7.69
N LYS A 94 3.53 4.40 8.43
CA LYS A 94 4.13 5.68 8.03
C LYS A 94 5.64 5.54 7.88
N ASN A 95 6.30 4.88 8.84
CA ASN A 95 7.73 4.57 8.77
C ASN A 95 8.08 3.74 7.51
N LEU A 96 7.31 2.69 7.20
CA LEU A 96 7.52 1.89 5.99
C LEU A 96 7.40 2.74 4.72
N LEU A 97 6.35 3.58 4.62
CA LEU A 97 6.10 4.40 3.44
C LEU A 97 7.19 5.45 3.22
N ASP A 98 7.68 6.08 4.29
CA ASP A 98 8.61 7.19 4.21
C ASP A 98 10.05 6.80 3.85
N HIS A 99 10.40 5.51 3.95
CA HIS A 99 11.72 5.03 3.53
C HIS A 99 11.92 5.06 2.00
N PHE A 100 10.83 5.10 1.23
CA PHE A 100 10.86 4.99 -0.24
C PHE A 100 10.16 6.18 -0.88
N GLN A 101 10.48 6.48 -2.13
CA GLN A 101 9.91 7.61 -2.87
C GLN A 101 9.66 7.26 -4.35
N SER A 102 10.69 7.22 -5.19
CA SER A 102 10.56 6.95 -6.62
C SER A 102 9.96 5.57 -6.92
N GLU A 103 10.11 4.61 -5.99
CA GLU A 103 9.55 3.26 -6.09
C GLU A 103 8.03 3.26 -6.22
N TYR A 104 7.34 4.33 -5.77
CA TYR A 104 5.88 4.50 -5.85
C TYR A 104 5.41 5.19 -7.13
N HIS A 105 6.24 5.95 -7.81
CA HIS A 105 5.82 6.87 -8.85
C HIS A 105 5.05 6.18 -9.98
N TYR A 106 3.99 6.87 -10.45
CA TYR A 106 3.15 6.46 -11.60
C TYR A 106 2.45 5.11 -11.47
N LYS A 107 2.30 4.60 -10.27
CA LYS A 107 1.58 3.37 -9.96
C LYS A 107 0.36 3.72 -9.12
N PRO A 108 -0.82 3.10 -9.32
CA PRO A 108 -1.97 3.40 -8.49
C PRO A 108 -1.88 2.72 -7.14
N SER A 109 -2.53 3.31 -6.17
CA SER A 109 -2.77 2.68 -4.88
C SER A 109 -4.26 2.48 -4.61
N ALA A 110 -4.59 1.49 -3.77
CA ALA A 110 -5.92 1.27 -3.24
C ALA A 110 -5.84 1.15 -1.72
N ILE A 111 -6.89 1.59 -1.01
CA ILE A 111 -6.86 1.69 0.45
C ILE A 111 -7.87 0.74 1.06
N VAL A 112 -7.36 -0.16 1.90
CA VAL A 112 -8.14 -1.00 2.82
C VAL A 112 -7.95 -0.45 4.21
N THR A 113 -9.01 0.04 4.84
CA THR A 113 -8.96 0.47 6.23
C THR A 113 -9.59 -0.56 7.15
N TYR A 114 -9.19 -0.60 8.41
CA TYR A 114 -9.84 -1.48 9.38
C TYR A 114 -9.86 -0.88 10.79
N SER A 115 -10.81 -1.33 11.59
CA SER A 115 -10.85 -1.05 13.02
C SER A 115 -11.45 -2.21 13.81
N ALA A 116 -11.22 -2.23 15.13
CA ALA A 116 -11.91 -3.15 16.04
C ALA A 116 -13.38 -2.75 16.24
N GLY A 117 -13.73 -1.50 15.99
CA GLY A 117 -15.08 -0.94 16.11
C GLY A 117 -15.88 -0.99 14.81
N PRO A 118 -17.08 -0.38 14.82
CA PRO A 118 -18.03 -0.42 13.70
C PRO A 118 -17.72 0.53 12.53
N PHE A 119 -16.71 1.40 12.66
CA PHE A 119 -16.42 2.43 11.63
C PHE A 119 -15.39 2.00 10.59
N GLY A 120 -14.81 0.80 10.70
CA GLY A 120 -13.89 0.27 9.68
C GLY A 120 -12.63 1.10 9.41
N GLY A 121 -12.26 2.01 10.31
CA GLY A 121 -11.06 2.84 10.15
C GLY A 121 -11.18 3.97 9.12
N VAL A 122 -12.40 4.38 8.76
CA VAL A 122 -12.64 5.35 7.66
C VAL A 122 -12.05 6.75 7.90
N ARG A 123 -11.83 7.16 9.15
CA ARG A 123 -11.25 8.48 9.46
C ARG A 123 -9.79 8.59 9.01
N ASN A 124 -9.10 7.44 8.90
CA ASN A 124 -7.74 7.37 8.38
C ASN A 124 -7.66 7.63 6.86
N LEU A 125 -8.77 7.48 6.11
CA LEU A 125 -8.78 7.61 4.64
C LEU A 125 -8.28 8.96 4.16
N VAL A 126 -8.68 10.06 4.82
CA VAL A 126 -8.29 11.41 4.40
C VAL A 126 -6.77 11.58 4.49
N ASN A 127 -6.19 11.19 5.62
CA ASN A 127 -4.74 11.27 5.83
C ASN A 127 -3.98 10.36 4.87
N MET A 128 -4.47 9.13 4.67
CA MET A 128 -3.84 8.16 3.76
C MET A 128 -3.83 8.67 2.32
N ARG A 129 -4.93 9.26 1.83
CA ARG A 129 -5.00 9.83 0.48
C ARG A 129 -3.98 10.96 0.27
N GLY A 130 -3.80 11.83 1.26
CA GLY A 130 -2.79 12.90 1.21
C GLY A 130 -1.37 12.34 1.14
N ILE A 131 -1.05 11.34 1.97
CA ILE A 131 0.27 10.68 1.97
C ILE A 131 0.54 10.00 0.63
N LEU A 132 -0.41 9.23 0.10
CA LEU A 132 -0.23 8.50 -1.16
C LEU A 132 -0.13 9.45 -2.37
N ALA A 133 -0.83 10.58 -2.34
CA ALA A 133 -0.71 11.61 -3.37
C ALA A 133 0.69 12.24 -3.37
N GLU A 134 1.24 12.57 -2.20
CA GLU A 134 2.60 13.12 -2.06
C GLU A 134 3.67 12.11 -2.50
N LEU A 135 3.46 10.83 -2.23
CA LEU A 135 4.34 9.75 -2.68
C LEU A 135 4.25 9.46 -4.19
N GLY A 136 3.42 10.18 -4.95
CA GLY A 136 3.27 9.96 -6.39
C GLY A 136 2.52 8.67 -6.78
N THR A 137 1.78 8.07 -5.83
CA THR A 137 0.95 6.89 -6.03
C THR A 137 -0.53 7.22 -5.76
N PRO A 138 -1.26 7.78 -6.75
CA PRO A 138 -2.61 8.24 -6.53
C PRO A 138 -3.55 7.11 -6.11
N ALA A 139 -4.34 7.35 -5.06
CA ALA A 139 -5.31 6.38 -4.59
C ALA A 139 -6.56 6.36 -5.50
N ILE A 140 -7.03 5.14 -5.84
CA ILE A 140 -8.29 4.98 -6.55
C ILE A 140 -9.47 5.57 -5.75
N PRO A 141 -10.58 5.97 -6.41
CA PRO A 141 -11.74 6.58 -5.74
C PRO A 141 -12.32 5.72 -4.64
N SER A 142 -12.52 4.40 -4.85
CA SER A 142 -13.09 3.52 -3.84
C SER A 142 -12.09 3.19 -2.73
N ALA A 143 -12.65 2.79 -1.59
CA ALA A 143 -11.91 2.23 -0.47
C ALA A 143 -12.65 1.00 0.07
N PHE A 144 -11.93 0.13 0.79
CA PHE A 144 -12.47 -1.09 1.35
C PHE A 144 -12.39 -1.06 2.88
N PRO A 145 -13.40 -0.52 3.58
CA PRO A 145 -13.41 -0.47 5.04
C PRO A 145 -13.82 -1.82 5.65
N VAL A 146 -13.05 -2.28 6.64
CA VAL A 146 -13.29 -3.51 7.39
C VAL A 146 -13.66 -3.18 8.83
N MET A 147 -14.92 -3.39 9.16
CA MET A 147 -15.46 -3.23 10.51
C MET A 147 -15.14 -4.48 11.34
N LYS A 148 -14.96 -4.30 12.67
CA LYS A 148 -14.78 -5.41 13.62
C LYS A 148 -13.81 -6.48 13.09
N VAL A 149 -12.63 -6.04 12.65
CA VAL A 149 -11.65 -6.86 11.92
C VAL A 149 -11.31 -8.19 12.59
N GLN A 150 -11.42 -8.28 13.92
CA GLN A 150 -11.18 -9.49 14.71
C GLN A 150 -12.17 -10.63 14.37
N SER A 151 -13.37 -10.31 13.88
CA SER A 151 -14.45 -11.25 13.53
C SER A 151 -14.86 -11.19 12.06
N ALA A 152 -14.18 -10.39 11.23
CA ALA A 152 -14.47 -10.28 9.80
C ALA A 152 -13.86 -11.43 8.99
N PHE A 153 -12.70 -11.91 9.41
CA PHE A 153 -11.92 -12.96 8.74
C PHE A 153 -11.33 -13.94 9.74
N ASP A 154 -11.11 -15.17 9.32
CA ASP A 154 -10.28 -16.14 10.06
C ASP A 154 -8.77 -15.82 9.95
N ASP A 155 -7.95 -16.63 10.61
CA ASP A 155 -6.49 -16.41 10.64
C ASP A 155 -5.83 -16.63 9.27
N GLU A 156 -6.44 -17.38 8.37
CA GLU A 156 -6.00 -17.66 7.01
C GLU A 156 -6.48 -16.58 6.01
N GLY A 157 -7.31 -15.62 6.47
CA GLY A 157 -7.89 -14.56 5.64
C GLY A 157 -9.11 -15.01 4.84
N ASN A 158 -9.85 -16.03 5.28
CA ASN A 158 -11.17 -16.33 4.71
C ASN A 158 -12.22 -15.42 5.34
N ALA A 159 -13.15 -14.93 4.52
CA ALA A 159 -14.24 -14.11 5.04
C ALA A 159 -15.20 -14.94 5.88
N LEU A 160 -15.50 -14.46 7.09
CA LEU A 160 -16.53 -15.03 7.96
C LEU A 160 -17.91 -14.40 7.68
N ASP A 161 -17.92 -13.24 7.01
CA ASP A 161 -19.11 -12.61 6.44
C ASP A 161 -18.95 -12.53 4.92
N THR A 162 -19.82 -13.23 4.20
CA THR A 162 -19.82 -13.31 2.73
C THR A 162 -20.02 -11.97 2.03
N ASN A 163 -20.47 -10.94 2.73
CA ASN A 163 -20.57 -9.60 2.17
C ASN A 163 -19.18 -9.04 1.79
N TYR A 164 -18.12 -9.37 2.54
CA TYR A 164 -16.76 -8.95 2.18
C TYR A 164 -16.31 -9.54 0.85
N GLU A 165 -16.72 -10.79 0.53
CA GLU A 165 -16.41 -11.40 -0.78
C GLU A 165 -17.11 -10.69 -1.93
N LYS A 166 -18.33 -10.18 -1.71
CA LYS A 166 -19.09 -9.42 -2.71
C LYS A 166 -18.52 -8.01 -2.90
N PHE A 167 -18.22 -7.32 -1.80
CA PHE A 167 -17.73 -5.94 -1.85
C PHE A 167 -16.32 -5.83 -2.41
N VAL A 168 -15.45 -6.81 -2.13
CA VAL A 168 -14.07 -6.81 -2.64
C VAL A 168 -14.00 -6.93 -4.15
N VAL A 169 -14.99 -7.56 -4.80
CA VAL A 169 -15.01 -7.72 -6.27
C VAL A 169 -14.95 -6.36 -6.95
N ARG A 170 -15.88 -5.46 -6.66
CA ARG A 170 -15.92 -4.11 -7.26
C ARG A 170 -14.66 -3.30 -6.94
N PHE A 171 -14.17 -3.40 -5.70
CA PHE A 171 -12.96 -2.70 -5.26
C PHE A 171 -11.73 -3.16 -6.05
N LEU A 172 -11.56 -4.47 -6.25
CA LEU A 172 -10.44 -5.01 -7.01
C LEU A 172 -10.61 -4.79 -8.52
N ASP A 173 -11.83 -4.83 -9.07
CA ASP A 173 -12.08 -4.52 -10.47
C ASP A 173 -11.64 -3.08 -10.80
N GLU A 174 -11.96 -2.12 -9.93
CA GLU A 174 -11.53 -0.74 -10.08
C GLU A 174 -10.00 -0.61 -9.94
N TYR A 175 -9.39 -1.25 -8.93
CA TYR A 175 -7.94 -1.25 -8.75
C TYR A 175 -7.22 -1.81 -9.99
N GLU A 176 -7.68 -2.96 -10.49
CA GLU A 176 -7.09 -3.61 -11.66
C GLU A 176 -7.19 -2.73 -12.92
N TRP A 177 -8.32 -2.02 -13.07
CA TRP A 177 -8.48 -1.09 -14.20
C TRP A 177 -7.41 0.00 -14.18
N TYR A 178 -7.23 0.66 -13.02
CA TYR A 178 -6.20 1.69 -12.85
C TYR A 178 -4.79 1.13 -13.01
N ALA A 179 -4.51 -0.04 -12.42
CA ALA A 179 -3.21 -0.67 -12.48
C ALA A 179 -2.82 -1.04 -13.92
N ARG A 180 -3.76 -1.57 -14.71
CA ARG A 180 -3.54 -1.87 -16.14
C ARG A 180 -3.34 -0.60 -16.96
N ALA A 181 -4.17 0.42 -16.77
CA ALA A 181 -4.07 1.68 -17.51
C ALA A 181 -2.71 2.36 -17.27
N LEU A 182 -2.30 2.51 -16.01
CA LEU A 182 -1.02 3.14 -15.67
C LEU A 182 0.17 2.25 -16.05
N LYS A 183 0.04 0.93 -16.02
CA LYS A 183 1.09 0.03 -16.52
C LYS A 183 1.31 0.24 -18.01
N ILE A 184 0.26 0.27 -18.83
CA ILE A 184 0.34 0.52 -20.26
C ILE A 184 0.99 1.88 -20.54
N ALA A 185 0.62 2.93 -19.80
CA ALA A 185 1.23 4.24 -19.93
C ALA A 185 2.74 4.21 -19.64
N ARG A 186 3.16 3.61 -18.50
CA ARG A 186 4.59 3.47 -18.13
C ARG A 186 5.41 2.66 -19.14
N GLU A 187 4.80 1.61 -19.75
CA GLU A 187 5.47 0.77 -20.75
C GLU A 187 5.53 1.44 -22.12
N GLY A 188 4.58 2.32 -22.44
CA GLY A 188 4.49 3.05 -23.71
C GLY A 188 5.31 4.36 -23.75
N GLU A 189 5.45 5.02 -22.63
CA GLU A 189 6.24 6.23 -22.47
C GLU A 189 7.46 5.88 -21.58
N ARG A 190 8.68 6.20 -22.05
CA ARG A 190 9.82 6.30 -21.13
C ARG A 190 9.55 7.54 -20.28
N VAL A 191 8.93 7.33 -19.12
CA VAL A 191 8.84 8.38 -18.10
C VAL A 191 10.22 8.49 -17.49
N ASP A 192 10.97 9.52 -17.88
CA ASP A 192 12.23 9.85 -17.23
C ASP A 192 11.91 10.12 -15.76
N ASP A 193 12.60 9.42 -14.85
CA ASP A 193 12.35 9.47 -13.39
C ASP A 193 12.65 10.87 -12.76
N GLU A 194 13.06 11.83 -13.57
CA GLU A 194 13.28 13.21 -13.17
C GLU A 194 12.03 14.05 -13.41
N LEU A 195 11.08 14.02 -12.47
CA LEU A 195 10.06 15.07 -12.40
C LEU A 195 10.69 16.37 -11.86
N PRO A 196 10.64 17.47 -12.62
CA PRO A 196 11.20 18.77 -12.18
C PRO A 196 10.26 19.51 -11.21
N VAL A 197 9.55 18.85 -10.30
CA VAL A 197 8.48 19.47 -9.50
C VAL A 197 9.00 20.25 -8.28
N GLN A 198 10.20 20.01 -7.80
CA GLN A 198 10.72 20.71 -6.60
C GLN A 198 11.70 21.85 -6.84
N GLN A 199 12.18 22.09 -8.06
CA GLN A 199 13.12 23.20 -8.32
C GLN A 199 12.48 24.53 -8.68
N ALA A 200 11.19 24.56 -9.01
CA ALA A 200 10.51 25.79 -9.46
C ALA A 200 10.08 26.73 -8.29
N LEU A 201 9.89 26.21 -7.09
CA LEU A 201 9.38 27.01 -5.95
C LEU A 201 10.46 27.63 -5.06
N CYS A 202 11.74 27.31 -5.25
CA CYS A 202 12.85 27.86 -4.44
C CYS A 202 13.74 28.87 -5.16
N ARG A 203 13.36 29.37 -6.34
CA ARG A 203 14.17 30.34 -7.11
C ARG A 203 13.72 31.79 -7.01
N GLU A 204 12.68 32.09 -6.25
CA GLU A 204 12.23 33.48 -6.00
C GLU A 204 12.10 33.77 -4.49
N SER A 205 13.25 33.89 -3.83
CA SER A 205 13.34 34.59 -2.54
C SER A 205 14.78 35.08 -2.30
#